data_272760361c9415e14cf167b8c724c8bf
#
_entry.id   272760361c9415e14cf167b8c724c8bf
#
_cell.length_a   1.000
_cell.length_b   1.000
_cell.length_c   1.000
_cell.angle_alpha   90.00
_cell.angle_beta   90.00
_cell.angle_gamma   90.00
#
_symmetry.space_group_name_H-M   'P 1'
#
loop_
_entity.id
_entity.type
_entity.pdbx_description
1 polymer ?
#
loop_
_entity_poly.entity_id
_entity_poly.type
_entity_poly.pdbx_seq_one_letter_code
_entity_poly.pdbx_strand_id
1 'polypeptide(L)'
;LGRERDYMITLKAAYQKDFLNKESEYLALTQLLLLNQNPYWAAEVFENGQKKMITIVDEKTEEEKVVPVIKDTEKNLKLLADSWRMAQEIDKAIPVLEKAAKMSKNGESYVLLGNLYLSEDRLDEAADAILKGLEKGKIKKLSPVYLTLGQVYFELQKFEDAKKNFRIAARDKDKKIQQNALDWIKYTKNQEIKNSSY
;
A
#
# COMPACT_ATOMS: atom_id res chain seq x y z
N LEU A 1 27.26 8.30 5.28
CA LEU A 1 26.65 7.89 6.58
C LEU A 1 26.58 9.05 7.59
N GLY A 2 27.64 9.88 7.77
CA GLY A 2 27.62 11.00 8.73
C GLY A 2 26.62 12.09 8.36
N ARG A 3 26.61 12.55 7.12
CA ARG A 3 25.74 13.65 6.65
C ARG A 3 24.23 13.33 6.75
N GLU A 4 23.82 12.10 6.50
CA GLU A 4 22.41 11.71 6.63
C GLU A 4 21.94 11.73 8.10
N ARG A 5 22.82 11.28 9.01
CA ARG A 5 22.54 11.34 10.45
C ARG A 5 22.42 12.77 10.95
N ASP A 6 23.34 13.64 10.55
CA ASP A 6 23.32 15.07 10.94
C ASP A 6 22.07 15.76 10.35
N TYR A 7 21.72 15.45 9.13
CA TYR A 7 20.49 15.97 8.49
C TYR A 7 19.24 15.51 9.22
N MET A 8 19.16 14.23 9.59
CA MET A 8 18.04 13.72 10.38
C MET A 8 17.94 14.41 11.74
N ILE A 9 19.06 14.61 12.44
CA ILE A 9 19.10 15.30 13.75
C ILE A 9 18.58 16.74 13.59
N THR A 10 19.03 17.44 12.54
CA THR A 10 18.60 18.81 12.26
C THR A 10 17.10 18.88 11.98
N LEU A 11 16.58 17.99 11.12
CA LEU A 11 15.13 17.94 10.82
C LEU A 11 14.29 17.59 12.05
N LYS A 12 14.77 16.65 12.91
CA LYS A 12 14.10 16.32 14.18
C LYS A 12 14.02 17.53 15.09
N ALA A 13 15.12 18.25 15.26
CA ALA A 13 15.18 19.46 16.11
C ALA A 13 14.25 20.56 15.55
N ALA A 14 14.24 20.76 14.23
CA ALA A 14 13.35 21.70 13.56
C ALA A 14 11.86 21.32 13.72
N TYR A 15 11.55 20.03 13.58
CA TYR A 15 10.21 19.50 13.80
C TYR A 15 9.72 19.73 15.23
N GLN A 16 10.54 19.40 16.24
CA GLN A 16 10.20 19.58 17.65
C GLN A 16 9.96 21.06 18.04
N LYS A 17 10.58 21.98 17.31
CA LYS A 17 10.40 23.44 17.49
C LYS A 17 9.35 24.04 16.56
N ASP A 18 8.61 23.22 15.84
CA ASP A 18 7.59 23.62 14.85
C ASP A 18 8.12 24.52 13.73
N PHE A 19 9.38 24.37 13.34
CA PHE A 19 10.02 25.18 12.28
C PHE A 19 9.84 24.58 10.88
N LEU A 20 9.37 23.34 10.75
CA LEU A 20 9.13 22.75 9.44
C LEU A 20 7.87 23.36 8.81
N ASN A 21 8.01 23.96 7.63
CA ASN A 21 6.92 24.61 6.92
C ASN A 21 6.80 24.18 5.44
N LYS A 22 7.64 23.22 5.01
CA LYS A 22 7.64 22.72 3.64
C LYS A 22 7.31 21.23 3.60
N GLU A 23 6.52 20.84 2.60
CA GLU A 23 6.19 19.43 2.35
C GLU A 23 7.45 18.56 2.24
N SER A 24 8.46 19.05 1.51
CA SER A 24 9.72 18.32 1.31
C SER A 24 10.47 18.02 2.62
N GLU A 25 10.39 18.91 3.61
CA GLU A 25 11.06 18.74 4.91
C GLU A 25 10.36 17.64 5.74
N TYR A 26 9.03 17.66 5.79
CA TYR A 26 8.24 16.62 6.44
C TYR A 26 8.44 15.27 5.76
N LEU A 27 8.38 15.21 4.43
CA LEU A 27 8.59 13.97 3.67
C LEU A 27 10.03 13.43 3.86
N ALA A 28 11.04 14.30 3.88
CA ALA A 28 12.41 13.89 4.15
C ALA A 28 12.56 13.30 5.56
N LEU A 29 11.99 13.95 6.58
CA LEU A 29 12.02 13.43 7.94
C LEU A 29 11.29 12.09 8.05
N THR A 30 10.10 11.97 7.44
CA THR A 30 9.34 10.71 7.38
C THR A 30 10.20 9.59 6.77
N GLN A 31 10.83 9.82 5.62
CA GLN A 31 11.66 8.82 4.96
C GLN A 31 12.89 8.42 5.79
N LEU A 32 13.57 9.39 6.40
CA LEU A 32 14.71 9.13 7.27
C LEU A 32 14.32 8.32 8.51
N LEU A 33 13.15 8.58 9.08
CA LEU A 33 12.61 7.79 10.19
C LEU A 33 12.32 6.36 9.78
N LEU A 34 11.74 6.13 8.60
CA LEU A 34 11.52 4.79 8.06
C LEU A 34 12.84 4.03 7.84
N LEU A 35 13.84 4.68 7.24
CA LEU A 35 15.18 4.10 7.05
C LEU A 35 15.86 3.74 8.39
N ASN A 36 15.56 4.49 9.45
CA ASN A 36 16.07 4.23 10.79
C ASN A 36 15.12 3.38 11.65
N GLN A 37 14.22 2.59 11.04
CA GLN A 37 13.33 1.65 11.70
C GLN A 37 12.41 2.28 12.77
N ASN A 38 11.96 3.50 12.53
CA ASN A 38 11.02 4.22 13.37
C ASN A 38 9.70 4.52 12.63
N PRO A 39 8.97 3.49 12.15
CA PRO A 39 7.83 3.69 11.26
C PRO A 39 6.64 4.37 11.95
N TYR A 40 6.40 4.10 13.22
CA TYR A 40 5.33 4.75 13.97
C TYR A 40 5.54 6.27 14.01
N TRP A 41 6.72 6.71 14.42
CA TRP A 41 7.02 8.14 14.45
C TRP A 41 7.06 8.77 13.05
N ALA A 42 7.47 8.01 12.03
CA ALA A 42 7.39 8.47 10.64
C ALA A 42 5.94 8.81 10.24
N ALA A 43 4.99 7.94 10.61
CA ALA A 43 3.58 8.16 10.34
C ALA A 43 3.02 9.37 11.12
N GLU A 44 3.37 9.52 12.41
CA GLU A 44 2.96 10.69 13.21
C GLU A 44 3.49 12.02 12.64
N VAL A 45 4.77 12.05 12.25
CA VAL A 45 5.37 13.23 11.60
C VAL A 45 4.62 13.58 10.33
N PHE A 46 4.29 12.57 9.53
CA PHE A 46 3.53 12.76 8.30
C PHE A 46 2.14 13.33 8.58
N GLU A 47 1.37 12.73 9.47
CA GLU A 47 0.03 13.21 9.83
C GLU A 47 0.04 14.63 10.43
N ASN A 48 1.07 14.96 11.21
CA ASN A 48 1.22 16.32 11.71
C ASN A 48 1.44 17.32 10.57
N GLY A 49 2.19 16.94 9.52
CA GLY A 49 2.32 17.74 8.31
C GLY A 49 1.02 17.89 7.52
N GLN A 50 0.12 16.89 7.57
CA GLN A 50 -1.22 16.99 6.98
C GLN A 50 -2.14 17.92 7.79
N LYS A 51 -1.97 17.96 9.11
CA LYS A 51 -2.77 18.81 10.02
C LYS A 51 -2.27 20.25 10.08
N LYS A 52 -0.97 20.47 9.88
CA LYS A 52 -0.37 21.80 9.90
C LYS A 52 -0.76 22.59 8.67
N MET A 53 -1.41 23.73 8.89
CA MET A 53 -1.84 24.64 7.84
C MET A 53 -0.84 25.77 7.65
N ILE A 54 -0.58 26.13 6.39
CA ILE A 54 0.26 27.27 6.01
C ILE A 54 -0.48 28.15 5.01
N THR A 55 -0.20 29.45 5.04
CA THR A 55 -0.65 30.38 4.02
C THR A 55 0.35 30.41 2.87
N ILE A 56 -0.13 30.17 1.66
CA ILE A 56 0.66 30.34 0.42
C ILE A 56 0.02 31.44 -0.43
N VAL A 57 0.85 32.18 -1.13
CA VAL A 57 0.38 33.16 -2.12
C VAL A 57 0.47 32.51 -3.50
N ASP A 58 -0.65 32.53 -4.25
CA ASP A 58 -0.66 32.08 -5.63
C ASP A 58 0.08 33.12 -6.51
N GLU A 59 1.19 32.71 -7.12
CA GLU A 59 2.07 33.62 -7.88
C GLU A 59 1.36 34.30 -9.09
N LYS A 60 0.23 33.75 -9.55
CA LYS A 60 -0.48 34.26 -10.72
C LYS A 60 -1.66 35.17 -10.35
N THR A 61 -2.34 34.86 -9.25
CA THR A 61 -3.57 35.58 -8.83
C THR A 61 -3.33 36.48 -7.65
N GLU A 62 -2.15 36.40 -7.01
CA GLU A 62 -1.79 37.08 -5.75
C GLU A 62 -2.75 36.76 -4.58
N GLU A 63 -3.60 35.73 -4.74
CA GLU A 63 -4.53 35.30 -3.72
C GLU A 63 -3.82 34.47 -2.63
N GLU A 64 -4.13 34.77 -1.38
CA GLU A 64 -3.72 33.94 -0.26
C GLU A 64 -4.60 32.70 -0.13
N LYS A 65 -3.97 31.52 0.00
CA LYS A 65 -4.66 30.24 0.21
C LYS A 65 -4.07 29.53 1.43
N VAL A 66 -4.95 29.08 2.32
CA VAL A 66 -4.55 28.27 3.46
C VAL A 66 -4.61 26.80 3.03
N VAL A 67 -3.47 26.11 3.10
CA VAL A 67 -3.34 24.71 2.65
C VAL A 67 -2.57 23.89 3.67
N PRO A 68 -2.80 22.56 3.75
CA PRO A 68 -1.96 21.70 4.56
C PRO A 68 -0.52 21.66 4.02
N VAL A 69 0.46 21.51 4.92
CA VAL A 69 1.87 21.38 4.51
C VAL A 69 2.05 20.14 3.66
N ILE A 70 1.50 18.99 4.07
CA ILE A 70 1.48 17.76 3.25
C ILE A 70 0.09 17.63 2.62
N LYS A 71 0.06 17.62 1.29
CA LYS A 71 -1.17 17.43 0.52
C LYS A 71 -1.52 15.95 0.39
N ASP A 72 -2.82 15.66 0.37
CA ASP A 72 -3.32 14.33 0.03
C ASP A 72 -3.15 14.06 -1.47
N THR A 73 -2.05 13.42 -1.80
CA THR A 73 -1.82 12.85 -3.13
C THR A 73 -1.74 11.33 -3.01
N GLU A 74 -2.00 10.60 -4.10
CA GLU A 74 -1.84 9.14 -4.10
C GLU A 74 -0.47 8.72 -3.55
N LYS A 75 0.60 9.40 -3.99
CA LYS A 75 1.98 9.13 -3.55
C LYS A 75 2.16 9.33 -2.05
N ASN A 76 1.68 10.45 -1.53
CA ASN A 76 1.80 10.81 -0.12
C ASN A 76 1.00 9.86 0.77
N LEU A 77 -0.25 9.56 0.40
CA LEU A 77 -1.09 8.62 1.13
C LEU A 77 -0.51 7.20 1.13
N LYS A 78 0.11 6.75 0.04
CA LYS A 78 0.81 5.46 0.01
C LYS A 78 1.99 5.44 0.99
N LEU A 79 2.76 6.52 1.07
CA LEU A 79 3.87 6.63 2.03
C LEU A 79 3.37 6.56 3.47
N LEU A 80 2.26 7.26 3.79
CA LEU A 80 1.64 7.19 5.11
C LEU A 80 1.11 5.78 5.42
N ALA A 81 0.40 5.16 4.48
CA ALA A 81 -0.11 3.80 4.65
C ALA A 81 1.02 2.79 4.86
N ASP A 82 2.13 2.91 4.10
CA ASP A 82 3.31 2.08 4.29
C ASP A 82 3.97 2.32 5.66
N SER A 83 3.99 3.57 6.14
CA SER A 83 4.51 3.90 7.48
C SER A 83 3.70 3.21 8.58
N TRP A 84 2.36 3.30 8.51
CA TRP A 84 1.47 2.63 9.46
C TRP A 84 1.58 1.10 9.37
N ARG A 85 1.64 0.54 8.16
CA ARG A 85 1.83 -0.90 7.94
C ARG A 85 3.16 -1.40 8.54
N MET A 86 4.25 -0.67 8.33
CA MET A 86 5.56 -1.00 8.93
C MET A 86 5.55 -0.88 10.46
N ALA A 87 4.71 0.00 11.00
CA ALA A 87 4.48 0.15 12.44
C ALA A 87 3.53 -0.91 13.01
N GLN A 88 3.03 -1.86 12.20
CA GLN A 88 2.02 -2.87 12.56
C GLN A 88 0.66 -2.24 12.98
N GLU A 89 0.40 -1.01 12.58
CA GLU A 89 -0.85 -0.27 12.84
C GLU A 89 -1.78 -0.43 11.63
N ILE A 90 -2.23 -1.65 11.38
CA ILE A 90 -2.96 -2.01 10.15
C ILE A 90 -4.30 -1.29 10.06
N ASP A 91 -5.00 -1.14 11.18
CA ASP A 91 -6.28 -0.40 11.24
C ASP A 91 -6.14 1.08 10.83
N LYS A 92 -4.95 1.66 11.01
CA LYS A 92 -4.64 3.01 10.51
C LYS A 92 -4.20 3.00 9.05
N ALA A 93 -3.51 1.96 8.61
CA ALA A 93 -3.02 1.83 7.24
C ALA A 93 -4.15 1.66 6.22
N ILE A 94 -5.16 0.83 6.54
CA ILE A 94 -6.27 0.51 5.65
C ILE A 94 -7.01 1.75 5.13
N PRO A 95 -7.59 2.63 5.97
CA PRO A 95 -8.35 3.78 5.50
C PRO A 95 -7.51 4.76 4.67
N VAL A 96 -6.23 4.90 5.00
CA VAL A 96 -5.30 5.74 4.23
C VAL A 96 -5.06 5.14 2.83
N LEU A 97 -4.84 3.82 2.76
CA LEU A 97 -4.61 3.14 1.49
C LEU A 97 -5.88 3.08 0.64
N GLU A 98 -7.07 2.96 1.23
CA GLU A 98 -8.36 3.10 0.54
C GLU A 98 -8.49 4.46 -0.14
N LYS A 99 -8.14 5.54 0.59
CA LYS A 99 -8.15 6.89 0.04
C LYS A 99 -7.17 7.01 -1.13
N ALA A 100 -5.96 6.48 -1.00
CA ALA A 100 -4.98 6.42 -2.08
C ALA A 100 -5.51 5.66 -3.30
N ALA A 101 -6.14 4.50 -3.10
CA ALA A 101 -6.68 3.66 -4.16
C ALA A 101 -7.82 4.34 -4.94
N LYS A 102 -8.69 5.09 -4.25
CA LYS A 102 -9.74 5.90 -4.90
C LYS A 102 -9.15 6.99 -5.78
N MET A 103 -8.07 7.64 -5.36
CA MET A 103 -7.38 8.71 -6.11
C MET A 103 -6.50 8.19 -7.24
N SER A 104 -6.06 6.93 -7.17
CA SER A 104 -5.15 6.33 -8.15
C SER A 104 -5.77 6.26 -9.55
N LYS A 105 -4.95 6.49 -10.58
CA LYS A 105 -5.34 6.32 -11.98
C LYS A 105 -5.19 4.89 -12.50
N ASN A 106 -4.64 4.00 -11.69
CA ASN A 106 -4.43 2.58 -12.01
C ASN A 106 -4.89 1.69 -10.85
N GLY A 107 -4.88 0.37 -11.08
CA GLY A 107 -5.34 -0.61 -10.10
C GLY A 107 -4.32 -0.99 -9.02
N GLU A 108 -3.08 -0.50 -9.10
CA GLU A 108 -1.99 -0.99 -8.22
C GLU A 108 -2.26 -0.70 -6.73
N SER A 109 -2.85 0.45 -6.39
CA SER A 109 -3.18 0.79 -5.00
C SER A 109 -4.30 -0.09 -4.43
N TYR A 110 -5.26 -0.51 -5.27
CA TYR A 110 -6.29 -1.49 -4.88
C TYR A 110 -5.70 -2.89 -4.67
N VAL A 111 -4.72 -3.31 -5.49
CA VAL A 111 -4.00 -4.56 -5.29
C VAL A 111 -3.22 -4.55 -3.97
N LEU A 112 -2.55 -3.43 -3.66
CA LEU A 112 -1.88 -3.27 -2.36
C LEU A 112 -2.86 -3.37 -1.19
N LEU A 113 -4.02 -2.74 -1.32
CA LEU A 113 -5.10 -2.84 -0.32
C LEU A 113 -5.58 -4.28 -0.15
N GLY A 114 -5.78 -5.00 -1.25
CA GLY A 114 -6.16 -6.42 -1.21
C GLY A 114 -5.12 -7.29 -0.53
N ASN A 115 -3.83 -7.05 -0.79
CA ASN A 115 -2.75 -7.75 -0.09
C ASN A 115 -2.73 -7.44 1.42
N LEU A 116 -3.06 -6.21 1.79
CA LEU A 116 -3.15 -5.81 3.20
C LEU A 116 -4.33 -6.50 3.89
N TYR A 117 -5.50 -6.55 3.25
CA TYR A 117 -6.66 -7.31 3.76
C TYR A 117 -6.36 -8.81 3.90
N LEU A 118 -5.64 -9.38 2.91
CA LEU A 118 -5.25 -10.80 2.98
C LEU A 118 -4.31 -11.08 4.17
N SER A 119 -3.39 -10.15 4.49
CA SER A 119 -2.50 -10.32 5.66
C SER A 119 -3.24 -10.29 7.00
N GLU A 120 -4.44 -9.71 7.02
CA GLU A 120 -5.33 -9.63 8.18
C GLU A 120 -6.45 -10.69 8.15
N ASP A 121 -6.35 -11.69 7.28
CA ASP A 121 -7.35 -12.75 7.09
C ASP A 121 -8.76 -12.21 6.72
N ARG A 122 -8.82 -10.99 6.19
CA ARG A 122 -10.03 -10.34 5.69
C ARG A 122 -10.26 -10.71 4.23
N LEU A 123 -10.64 -11.96 4.01
CA LEU A 123 -10.58 -12.62 2.70
C LEU A 123 -11.56 -12.03 1.68
N ASP A 124 -12.80 -11.73 2.08
CA ASP A 124 -13.79 -11.16 1.16
C ASP A 124 -13.40 -9.73 0.74
N GLU A 125 -12.94 -8.90 1.69
CA GLU A 125 -12.43 -7.56 1.37
C GLU A 125 -11.16 -7.62 0.52
N ALA A 126 -10.30 -8.62 0.73
CA ALA A 126 -9.11 -8.84 -0.11
C ALA A 126 -9.51 -9.13 -1.56
N ALA A 127 -10.47 -10.06 -1.76
CA ALA A 127 -10.99 -10.39 -3.09
C ALA A 127 -11.59 -9.15 -3.77
N ASP A 128 -12.47 -8.43 -3.08
CA ASP A 128 -13.13 -7.22 -3.58
C ASP A 128 -12.13 -6.14 -4.00
N ALA A 129 -11.12 -5.88 -3.16
CA ALA A 129 -10.09 -4.90 -3.45
C ALA A 129 -9.26 -5.31 -4.68
N ILE A 130 -8.82 -6.57 -4.76
CA ILE A 130 -8.06 -7.06 -5.92
C ILE A 130 -8.89 -6.98 -7.20
N LEU A 131 -10.17 -7.36 -7.16
CA LEU A 131 -11.07 -7.28 -8.31
C LEU A 131 -11.26 -5.83 -8.78
N LYS A 132 -11.46 -4.87 -7.86
CA LYS A 132 -11.49 -3.43 -8.18
C LYS A 132 -10.19 -2.97 -8.82
N GLY A 133 -9.05 -3.49 -8.36
CA GLY A 133 -7.75 -3.22 -8.96
C GLY A 133 -7.66 -3.72 -10.40
N LEU A 134 -8.09 -4.96 -10.65
CA LEU A 134 -8.12 -5.57 -11.99
C LEU A 134 -9.06 -4.82 -12.94
N GLU A 135 -10.25 -4.43 -12.46
CA GLU A 135 -11.22 -3.63 -13.22
C GLU A 135 -10.64 -2.25 -13.60
N LYS A 136 -10.01 -1.56 -12.66
CA LYS A 136 -9.36 -0.27 -12.90
C LYS A 136 -8.19 -0.38 -13.89
N GLY A 137 -7.54 -1.52 -13.93
CA GLY A 137 -6.51 -1.86 -14.92
C GLY A 137 -5.19 -1.10 -14.74
N LYS A 138 -4.38 -1.07 -15.80
CA LYS A 138 -3.05 -0.42 -15.83
C LYS A 138 -2.10 -0.92 -14.72
N ILE A 139 -2.19 -2.22 -14.40
CA ILE A 139 -1.31 -2.91 -13.45
C ILE A 139 -0.11 -3.43 -14.22
N LYS A 140 1.10 -3.13 -13.76
CA LYS A 140 2.35 -3.49 -14.44
C LYS A 140 2.60 -4.99 -14.53
N LYS A 141 2.25 -5.72 -13.46
CA LYS A 141 2.46 -7.17 -13.37
C LYS A 141 1.15 -7.85 -12.95
N LEU A 142 0.44 -8.42 -13.92
CA LEU A 142 -0.86 -9.05 -13.69
C LEU A 142 -0.77 -10.44 -13.07
N SER A 143 0.23 -11.24 -13.45
CA SER A 143 0.32 -12.65 -12.99
C SER A 143 0.47 -12.78 -11.47
N PRO A 144 1.29 -11.98 -10.76
CA PRO A 144 1.30 -11.97 -9.31
C PRO A 144 -0.07 -11.62 -8.69
N VAL A 145 -0.82 -10.71 -9.31
CA VAL A 145 -2.16 -10.33 -8.83
C VAL A 145 -3.14 -11.49 -8.94
N TYR A 146 -3.14 -12.20 -10.07
CA TYR A 146 -3.97 -13.41 -10.23
C TYR A 146 -3.52 -14.54 -9.30
N LEU A 147 -2.22 -14.63 -9.01
CA LEU A 147 -1.71 -15.61 -8.04
C LEU A 147 -2.28 -15.31 -6.64
N THR A 148 -2.21 -14.06 -6.19
CA THR A 148 -2.77 -13.63 -4.90
C THR A 148 -4.29 -13.83 -4.87
N LEU A 149 -5.02 -13.44 -5.93
CA LEU A 149 -6.48 -13.65 -5.98
C LEU A 149 -6.85 -15.14 -5.94
N GLY A 150 -6.05 -15.98 -6.57
CA GLY A 150 -6.18 -17.44 -6.47
C GLY A 150 -5.98 -17.95 -5.04
N GLN A 151 -5.01 -17.41 -4.31
CA GLN A 151 -4.78 -17.72 -2.89
C GLN A 151 -5.97 -17.29 -2.03
N VAL A 152 -6.47 -16.07 -2.22
CA VAL A 152 -7.69 -15.59 -1.51
C VAL A 152 -8.88 -16.51 -1.74
N TYR A 153 -9.14 -16.91 -2.99
CA TYR A 153 -10.23 -17.84 -3.28
C TYR A 153 -10.00 -19.24 -2.73
N PHE A 154 -8.74 -19.68 -2.65
CA PHE A 154 -8.39 -20.95 -2.01
C PHE A 154 -8.73 -20.93 -0.52
N GLU A 155 -8.35 -19.88 0.22
CA GLU A 155 -8.67 -19.71 1.64
C GLU A 155 -10.20 -19.60 1.86
N LEU A 156 -10.92 -18.94 0.96
CA LEU A 156 -12.39 -18.93 0.94
C LEU A 156 -13.04 -20.27 0.54
N GLN A 157 -12.25 -21.32 0.30
CA GLN A 157 -12.69 -22.62 -0.20
C GLN A 157 -13.43 -22.59 -1.56
N LYS A 158 -13.30 -21.49 -2.28
CA LYS A 158 -13.82 -21.32 -3.66
C LYS A 158 -12.83 -21.93 -4.66
N PHE A 159 -12.65 -23.26 -4.60
CA PHE A 159 -11.55 -23.97 -5.30
C PHE A 159 -11.58 -23.82 -6.82
N GLU A 160 -12.74 -23.75 -7.46
CA GLU A 160 -12.82 -23.53 -8.91
C GLU A 160 -12.33 -22.12 -9.31
N ASP A 161 -12.73 -21.09 -8.56
CA ASP A 161 -12.25 -19.73 -8.80
C ASP A 161 -10.75 -19.62 -8.51
N ALA A 162 -10.26 -20.27 -7.45
CA ALA A 162 -8.83 -20.36 -7.17
C ALA A 162 -8.06 -20.94 -8.37
N LYS A 163 -8.46 -22.14 -8.85
CA LYS A 163 -7.83 -22.79 -10.00
C LYS A 163 -7.89 -21.95 -11.28
N LYS A 164 -8.99 -21.22 -11.50
CA LYS A 164 -9.13 -20.31 -12.64
C LYS A 164 -8.07 -19.20 -12.60
N ASN A 165 -7.90 -18.56 -11.46
CA ASN A 165 -6.93 -17.49 -11.29
C ASN A 165 -5.48 -18.00 -11.37
N PHE A 166 -5.18 -19.14 -10.75
CA PHE A 166 -3.86 -19.79 -10.89
C PHE A 166 -3.53 -20.18 -12.33
N ARG A 167 -4.52 -20.66 -13.13
CA ARG A 167 -4.30 -20.93 -14.56
C ARG A 167 -3.94 -19.68 -15.35
N ILE A 168 -4.46 -18.50 -14.98
CA ILE A 168 -4.07 -17.24 -15.61
C ILE A 168 -2.63 -16.90 -15.25
N ALA A 169 -2.27 -16.99 -13.96
CA ALA A 169 -0.91 -16.74 -13.47
C ALA A 169 0.13 -17.71 -14.07
N ALA A 170 -0.25 -18.98 -14.30
CA ALA A 170 0.62 -19.99 -14.91
C ALA A 170 1.01 -19.72 -16.38
N ARG A 171 0.40 -18.71 -17.03
CA ARG A 171 0.76 -18.27 -18.38
C ARG A 171 1.91 -17.25 -18.39
N ASP A 172 2.43 -16.86 -17.23
CA ASP A 172 3.53 -15.91 -17.15
C ASP A 172 4.80 -16.46 -17.80
N LYS A 173 5.58 -15.54 -18.37
CA LYS A 173 6.89 -15.87 -18.96
C LYS A 173 7.96 -16.16 -17.91
N ASP A 174 7.79 -15.63 -16.71
CA ASP A 174 8.65 -15.91 -15.57
C ASP A 174 8.39 -17.33 -15.05
N LYS A 175 9.41 -18.19 -15.19
CA LYS A 175 9.34 -19.61 -14.82
C LYS A 175 9.03 -19.82 -13.35
N LYS A 176 9.44 -18.89 -12.46
CA LYS A 176 9.15 -18.99 -11.01
C LYS A 176 7.67 -18.75 -10.74
N ILE A 177 7.09 -17.73 -11.36
CA ILE A 177 5.65 -17.44 -11.24
C ILE A 177 4.84 -18.57 -11.83
N GLN A 178 5.23 -19.03 -13.03
CA GLN A 178 4.58 -20.16 -13.71
C GLN A 178 4.55 -21.41 -12.83
N GLN A 179 5.74 -21.82 -12.29
CA GLN A 179 5.85 -23.01 -11.45
C GLN A 179 5.03 -22.87 -10.16
N ASN A 180 5.12 -21.75 -9.49
CA ASN A 180 4.33 -21.47 -8.29
C ASN A 180 2.83 -21.64 -8.55
N ALA A 181 2.33 -21.06 -9.65
CA ALA A 181 0.92 -21.19 -10.01
C ALA A 181 0.51 -22.64 -10.31
N LEU A 182 1.36 -23.42 -10.98
CA LEU A 182 1.12 -24.86 -11.23
C LEU A 182 1.08 -25.67 -9.93
N ASP A 183 1.95 -25.36 -9.01
CA ASP A 183 1.99 -26.01 -7.69
C ASP A 183 0.73 -25.71 -6.89
N TRP A 184 0.24 -24.47 -6.92
CA TRP A 184 -1.04 -24.08 -6.32
C TRP A 184 -2.22 -24.80 -6.95
N ILE A 185 -2.26 -24.97 -8.29
CA ILE A 185 -3.32 -25.74 -8.97
C ILE A 185 -3.34 -27.19 -8.46
N LYS A 186 -2.17 -27.81 -8.35
CA LYS A 186 -2.06 -29.20 -7.85
C LYS A 186 -2.50 -29.29 -6.40
N TYR A 187 -2.06 -28.36 -5.56
CA TYR A 187 -2.42 -28.32 -4.14
C TYR A 187 -3.95 -28.15 -3.96
N THR A 188 -4.54 -27.19 -4.69
CA THR A 188 -5.99 -26.92 -4.66
C THR A 188 -6.81 -28.14 -5.04
N LYS A 189 -6.42 -28.87 -6.11
CA LYS A 189 -7.10 -30.12 -6.49
C LYS A 189 -7.06 -31.19 -5.39
N ASN A 190 -5.92 -31.33 -4.72
CA ASN A 190 -5.77 -32.30 -3.66
C ASN A 190 -6.64 -31.94 -2.43
N GLN A 191 -6.77 -30.66 -2.09
CA GLN A 191 -7.63 -30.21 -1.00
C GLN A 191 -9.12 -30.39 -1.35
N GLU A 192 -9.50 -30.07 -2.57
CA GLU A 192 -10.89 -30.28 -3.04
C GLU A 192 -11.32 -31.75 -2.94
N ILE A 193 -10.46 -32.70 -3.35
CA ILE A 193 -10.73 -34.15 -3.24
C ILE A 193 -10.90 -34.54 -1.75
N LYS A 194 -10.03 -34.05 -0.89
CA LYS A 194 -10.13 -34.32 0.55
C LYS A 194 -11.45 -33.82 1.14
N ASN A 195 -11.83 -32.58 0.80
CA ASN A 195 -13.08 -31.99 1.31
C ASN A 195 -14.34 -32.68 0.76
N SER A 196 -14.26 -33.32 -0.41
CA SER A 196 -15.38 -34.07 -1.01
C SER A 196 -15.51 -35.49 -0.46
N SER A 197 -14.54 -35.95 0.32
CA SER A 197 -14.48 -37.32 0.86
C SER A 197 -15.01 -37.41 2.30
N TYR A 198 -15.52 -36.32 2.84
CA TYR A 198 -16.17 -36.17 4.12
C TYR A 198 -17.61 -35.65 3.94
#